data_14fd904563a7dabed01458d1bc852ee4
#
_entry.id   14fd904563a7dabed01458d1bc852ee4
#
_cell.length_a   1.000
_cell.length_b   1.000
_cell.length_c   1.000
_cell.angle_alpha   90.00
_cell.angle_beta   90.00
_cell.angle_gamma   90.00
#
_symmetry.space_group_name_H-M   'P 1'
#
loop_
_entity.id
_entity.type
_entity.pdbx_description
1 polymer ?
#
loop_
_entity_poly.entity_id
_entity_poly.type
_entity_poly.pdbx_seq_one_letter_code
_entity_poly.pdbx_strand_id
1 'polypeptide(L)'
;IVDAGSCGADRIADLVKSREQAKTNLFAFLNISRIGLKRIDELSNMEWIDKEKVIEAVEKYKDVIVGLKARMSKSVVCDSGIEPLHVARSLSRETSLPIMVHIGSAPPRIEEVVPLLEKDDVITHYLNGKENNLFDEEGKPLPVLLDAVNRGVHLDVGHGNASFSFKVAEAAKRHGIAFNTISTDIYRKNRIHGPVYSMAHVLSKFLYLGYPLEEVIDAVTKNAAEWLKKPELGRIQEGDI
;
A
#
# COMPACT_ATOMS: atom_id res chain seq x y z
N ILE A 1 -9.14 -2.86 9.65
CA ILE A 1 -7.67 -2.76 9.49
C ILE A 1 -7.26 -3.61 8.31
N VAL A 2 -6.28 -3.13 7.51
CA VAL A 2 -5.68 -3.90 6.42
C VAL A 2 -4.17 -4.02 6.67
N ASP A 3 -3.67 -5.25 6.81
CA ASP A 3 -2.22 -5.51 6.84
C ASP A 3 -1.64 -5.34 5.43
N ALA A 4 -0.58 -4.56 5.31
CA ALA A 4 0.00 -4.20 4.02
C ALA A 4 1.08 -5.18 3.53
N GLY A 5 0.89 -6.48 3.75
CA GLY A 5 1.78 -7.53 3.25
C GLY A 5 2.89 -7.95 4.20
N SER A 6 2.63 -7.97 5.50
CA SER A 6 3.58 -8.52 6.48
C SER A 6 3.82 -10.01 6.29
N CYS A 7 2.77 -10.76 5.90
CA CYS A 7 2.84 -12.20 5.66
C CYS A 7 2.87 -12.53 4.16
N GLY A 8 3.71 -13.49 3.81
CA GLY A 8 3.61 -14.25 2.57
C GLY A 8 2.91 -15.58 2.81
N ALA A 9 2.84 -16.42 1.77
CA ALA A 9 2.10 -17.68 1.79
C ALA A 9 2.50 -18.63 2.93
N ASP A 10 3.78 -18.67 3.32
CA ASP A 10 4.26 -19.55 4.39
C ASP A 10 3.69 -19.16 5.78
N ARG A 11 3.19 -17.92 5.96
CA ARG A 11 2.78 -17.41 7.27
C ARG A 11 1.42 -16.73 7.33
N ILE A 12 0.69 -16.67 6.23
CA ILE A 12 -0.64 -16.02 6.22
C ILE A 12 -1.61 -16.63 7.23
N ALA A 13 -1.46 -17.93 7.53
CA ALA A 13 -2.24 -18.61 8.57
C ALA A 13 -2.08 -18.00 9.97
N ASP A 14 -0.91 -17.40 10.29
CA ASP A 14 -0.68 -16.72 11.57
C ASP A 14 -1.55 -15.46 11.68
N LEU A 15 -1.68 -14.72 10.57
CA LEU A 15 -2.55 -13.53 10.49
C LEU A 15 -4.02 -13.92 10.59
N VAL A 16 -4.44 -15.01 9.95
CA VAL A 16 -5.82 -15.52 10.02
C VAL A 16 -6.18 -15.87 11.47
N LYS A 17 -5.30 -16.56 12.20
CA LYS A 17 -5.50 -16.83 13.63
C LYS A 17 -5.62 -15.54 14.46
N SER A 18 -4.83 -14.52 14.13
CA SER A 18 -4.91 -13.21 14.79
C SER A 18 -6.25 -12.53 14.52
N ARG A 19 -6.78 -12.66 13.30
CA ARG A 19 -8.11 -12.15 12.92
C ARG A 19 -9.22 -12.79 13.77
N GLU A 20 -9.17 -14.10 13.99
CA GLU A 20 -10.17 -14.82 14.80
C GLU A 20 -10.26 -14.29 16.26
N GLN A 21 -9.15 -13.74 16.77
CA GLN A 21 -9.07 -13.18 18.12
C GLN A 21 -9.31 -11.66 18.15
N ALA A 22 -9.33 -11.00 17.00
CA ALA A 22 -9.47 -9.56 16.91
C ALA A 22 -10.93 -9.13 17.08
N LYS A 23 -11.14 -7.99 17.76
CA LYS A 23 -12.46 -7.34 17.86
C LYS A 23 -12.80 -6.48 16.64
N THR A 24 -11.85 -6.25 15.77
CA THR A 24 -12.02 -5.45 14.55
C THR A 24 -11.79 -6.31 13.31
N ASN A 25 -12.42 -5.93 12.21
CA ASN A 25 -12.19 -6.59 10.93
C ASN A 25 -10.73 -6.45 10.50
N LEU A 26 -10.09 -7.56 10.19
CA LEU A 26 -8.70 -7.62 9.72
C LEU A 26 -8.66 -8.27 8.33
N PHE A 27 -8.14 -7.53 7.38
CA PHE A 27 -7.84 -7.97 6.02
C PHE A 27 -6.34 -7.88 5.77
N ALA A 28 -5.86 -8.46 4.67
CA ALA A 28 -4.45 -8.42 4.32
C ALA A 28 -4.20 -8.36 2.82
N PHE A 29 -3.17 -7.62 2.44
CA PHE A 29 -2.44 -7.91 1.21
C PHE A 29 -1.51 -9.10 1.47
N LEU A 30 -1.44 -10.03 0.54
CA LEU A 30 -0.49 -11.13 0.61
C LEU A 30 0.82 -10.71 -0.06
N ASN A 31 1.94 -10.75 0.67
CA ASN A 31 3.24 -10.52 0.07
C ASN A 31 3.51 -11.62 -0.98
N ILE A 32 3.93 -11.22 -2.19
CA ILE A 32 4.24 -12.18 -3.26
C ILE A 32 5.42 -13.08 -2.93
N SER A 33 6.33 -12.61 -2.06
CA SER A 33 7.34 -13.48 -1.47
C SER A 33 6.70 -14.36 -0.39
N ARG A 34 6.84 -15.69 -0.51
CA ARG A 34 6.27 -16.65 0.45
C ARG A 34 6.72 -16.42 1.89
N ILE A 35 7.91 -15.82 2.08
CA ILE A 35 8.47 -15.54 3.40
C ILE A 35 7.94 -14.23 4.03
N GLY A 36 7.34 -13.33 3.22
CA GLY A 36 6.90 -12.02 3.67
C GLY A 36 8.01 -11.19 4.29
N LEU A 37 7.67 -10.28 5.21
CA LEU A 37 8.62 -9.38 5.88
C LEU A 37 9.50 -10.07 6.94
N LYS A 38 9.75 -11.38 6.80
CA LYS A 38 10.75 -12.09 7.63
C LYS A 38 12.16 -11.55 7.38
N ARG A 39 12.40 -11.06 6.17
CA ARG A 39 13.62 -10.37 5.75
C ARG A 39 13.27 -9.03 5.13
N ILE A 40 14.23 -8.10 5.14
CA ILE A 40 14.05 -6.78 4.53
C ILE A 40 14.20 -6.84 3.00
N ASP A 41 14.92 -7.83 2.52
CA ASP A 41 15.25 -8.09 1.12
C ASP A 41 14.42 -9.27 0.54
N GLU A 42 13.15 -9.36 0.92
CA GLU A 42 12.27 -10.49 0.61
C GLU A 42 12.03 -10.74 -0.88
N LEU A 43 12.36 -9.79 -1.75
CA LEU A 43 12.26 -9.93 -3.21
C LEU A 43 13.63 -10.01 -3.90
N SER A 44 14.73 -10.18 -3.15
CA SER A 44 16.08 -10.31 -3.70
C SER A 44 16.36 -11.69 -4.31
N ASN A 45 15.59 -12.70 -3.94
CA ASN A 45 15.68 -14.05 -4.49
C ASN A 45 14.33 -14.45 -5.09
N MET A 46 14.30 -14.66 -6.40
CA MET A 46 13.09 -15.03 -7.13
C MET A 46 12.52 -16.41 -6.73
N GLU A 47 13.32 -17.31 -6.16
CA GLU A 47 12.84 -18.59 -5.63
C GLU A 47 11.93 -18.43 -4.40
N TRP A 48 11.95 -17.25 -3.76
CA TRP A 48 11.00 -16.94 -2.67
C TRP A 48 9.64 -16.51 -3.19
N ILE A 49 9.48 -16.30 -4.49
CA ILE A 49 8.18 -16.05 -5.13
C ILE A 49 7.65 -17.37 -5.68
N ASP A 50 6.95 -18.10 -4.83
CA ASP A 50 6.30 -19.37 -5.16
C ASP A 50 4.87 -19.11 -5.61
N LYS A 51 4.65 -19.12 -6.93
CA LYS A 51 3.35 -18.77 -7.54
C LYS A 51 2.24 -19.70 -7.08
N GLU A 52 2.51 -21.00 -7.03
CA GLU A 52 1.53 -22.02 -6.65
C GLU A 52 1.07 -21.80 -5.22
N LYS A 53 1.99 -21.57 -4.29
CA LYS A 53 1.65 -21.27 -2.90
C LYS A 53 0.89 -19.95 -2.74
N VAL A 54 1.20 -18.93 -3.55
CA VAL A 54 0.45 -17.67 -3.53
C VAL A 54 -0.99 -17.90 -3.95
N ILE A 55 -1.23 -18.64 -5.05
CA ILE A 55 -2.56 -18.96 -5.56
C ILE A 55 -3.34 -19.80 -4.55
N GLU A 56 -2.73 -20.87 -4.01
CA GLU A 56 -3.34 -21.70 -2.96
C GLU A 56 -3.74 -20.88 -1.73
N ALA A 57 -2.88 -19.96 -1.30
CA ALA A 57 -3.17 -19.09 -0.16
C ALA A 57 -4.33 -18.14 -0.44
N VAL A 58 -4.39 -17.55 -1.65
CA VAL A 58 -5.48 -16.68 -2.08
C VAL A 58 -6.81 -17.43 -2.10
N GLU A 59 -6.84 -18.61 -2.69
CA GLU A 59 -8.05 -19.44 -2.73
C GLU A 59 -8.54 -19.84 -1.35
N LYS A 60 -7.61 -20.27 -0.50
CA LYS A 60 -7.90 -20.73 0.85
C LYS A 60 -8.39 -19.62 1.78
N TYR A 61 -7.87 -18.40 1.62
CA TYR A 61 -8.12 -17.27 2.55
C TYR A 61 -8.76 -16.07 1.82
N LYS A 62 -9.60 -16.30 0.83
CA LYS A 62 -10.28 -15.29 0.01
C LYS A 62 -11.08 -14.25 0.80
N ASP A 63 -11.56 -14.59 2.00
CA ASP A 63 -12.29 -13.67 2.86
C ASP A 63 -11.36 -12.72 3.67
N VAL A 64 -10.06 -12.98 3.63
CA VAL A 64 -9.03 -12.22 4.34
C VAL A 64 -8.11 -11.47 3.39
N ILE A 65 -7.68 -12.15 2.31
CA ILE A 65 -6.74 -11.59 1.34
C ILE A 65 -7.51 -10.71 0.35
N VAL A 66 -7.15 -9.42 0.30
CA VAL A 66 -7.81 -8.40 -0.53
C VAL A 66 -6.95 -7.91 -1.69
N GLY A 67 -5.70 -8.34 -1.77
CA GLY A 67 -4.75 -7.96 -2.82
C GLY A 67 -3.40 -8.60 -2.61
N LEU A 68 -2.48 -8.36 -3.54
CA LEU A 68 -1.09 -8.80 -3.51
C LEU A 68 -0.16 -7.64 -3.15
N LYS A 69 0.93 -7.89 -2.45
CA LYS A 69 1.93 -6.88 -2.07
C LYS A 69 3.26 -7.12 -2.75
N ALA A 70 3.80 -6.08 -3.41
CA ALA A 70 5.17 -6.04 -3.91
C ALA A 70 5.90 -4.79 -3.41
N ARG A 71 7.09 -4.94 -2.84
CA ARG A 71 7.91 -3.82 -2.37
C ARG A 71 9.03 -3.53 -3.38
N MET A 72 8.84 -2.50 -4.18
CA MET A 72 9.76 -2.12 -5.26
C MET A 72 10.72 -1.02 -4.78
N SER A 73 11.78 -1.44 -4.11
CA SER A 73 12.84 -0.57 -3.62
C SER A 73 14.18 -1.33 -3.66
N LYS A 74 15.27 -0.63 -3.94
CA LYS A 74 16.64 -1.19 -4.08
C LYS A 74 17.02 -2.17 -2.96
N SER A 75 16.74 -1.82 -1.71
CA SER A 75 17.07 -2.67 -0.55
C SER A 75 16.23 -3.94 -0.45
N VAL A 76 15.14 -4.04 -1.21
CA VAL A 76 14.20 -5.15 -1.19
C VAL A 76 14.43 -6.09 -2.36
N VAL A 77 14.52 -5.53 -3.57
CA VAL A 77 14.68 -6.32 -4.80
C VAL A 77 16.14 -6.67 -5.10
N CYS A 78 17.09 -5.88 -4.61
CA CYS A 78 18.52 -6.03 -4.90
C CYS A 78 18.75 -6.24 -6.42
N ASP A 79 19.37 -7.35 -6.81
CA ASP A 79 19.68 -7.67 -8.22
C ASP A 79 18.47 -8.21 -9.00
N SER A 80 17.36 -8.52 -8.35
CA SER A 80 16.11 -8.94 -9.04
C SER A 80 15.44 -7.80 -9.82
N GLY A 81 15.78 -6.54 -9.52
CA GLY A 81 15.30 -5.37 -10.26
C GLY A 81 13.78 -5.29 -10.34
N ILE A 82 13.24 -5.20 -11.56
CA ILE A 82 11.80 -5.08 -11.83
C ILE A 82 11.08 -6.45 -11.92
N GLU A 83 11.82 -7.56 -12.06
CA GLU A 83 11.24 -8.89 -12.29
C GLU A 83 10.19 -9.33 -11.26
N PRO A 84 10.35 -9.06 -9.94
CA PRO A 84 9.31 -9.39 -8.98
C PRO A 84 7.95 -8.73 -9.31
N LEU A 85 7.94 -7.53 -9.88
CA LEU A 85 6.69 -6.85 -10.24
C LEU A 85 6.04 -7.47 -11.47
N HIS A 86 6.82 -7.94 -12.44
CA HIS A 86 6.29 -8.72 -13.57
C HIS A 86 5.60 -10.00 -13.10
N VAL A 87 6.22 -10.69 -12.13
CA VAL A 87 5.59 -11.86 -11.52
C VAL A 87 4.34 -11.49 -10.73
N ALA A 88 4.37 -10.38 -9.96
CA ALA A 88 3.18 -9.89 -9.25
C ALA A 88 2.03 -9.60 -10.22
N ARG A 89 2.31 -8.99 -11.39
CA ARG A 89 1.30 -8.72 -12.41
C ARG A 89 0.70 -10.01 -12.98
N SER A 90 1.53 -11.03 -13.24
CA SER A 90 1.05 -12.36 -13.66
C SER A 90 0.11 -12.97 -12.62
N LEU A 91 0.51 -12.96 -11.34
CA LEU A 91 -0.31 -13.44 -10.21
C LEU A 91 -1.60 -12.65 -10.05
N SER A 92 -1.54 -11.32 -10.18
CA SER A 92 -2.71 -10.45 -10.11
C SER A 92 -3.77 -10.81 -11.15
N ARG A 93 -3.36 -11.07 -12.40
CA ARG A 93 -4.26 -11.49 -13.46
C ARG A 93 -4.86 -12.87 -13.22
N GLU A 94 -4.08 -13.80 -12.69
CA GLU A 94 -4.50 -15.15 -12.38
C GLU A 94 -5.47 -15.20 -11.19
N THR A 95 -5.21 -14.42 -10.15
CA THR A 95 -6.04 -14.37 -8.93
C THR A 95 -7.16 -13.33 -9.01
N SER A 96 -7.16 -12.46 -10.02
CA SER A 96 -8.06 -11.29 -10.13
C SER A 96 -7.97 -10.34 -8.93
N LEU A 97 -6.82 -10.30 -8.25
CA LEU A 97 -6.55 -9.41 -7.12
C LEU A 97 -5.69 -8.22 -7.53
N PRO A 98 -5.96 -7.01 -7.00
CA PRO A 98 -5.12 -5.84 -7.23
C PRO A 98 -3.76 -5.99 -6.55
N ILE A 99 -2.78 -5.22 -7.02
CA ILE A 99 -1.44 -5.13 -6.44
C ILE A 99 -1.31 -3.84 -5.63
N MET A 100 -0.80 -3.92 -4.41
CA MET A 100 -0.27 -2.76 -3.70
C MET A 100 1.25 -2.74 -3.86
N VAL A 101 1.77 -1.68 -4.45
CA VAL A 101 3.20 -1.46 -4.61
C VAL A 101 3.71 -0.47 -3.57
N HIS A 102 4.74 -0.86 -2.81
CA HIS A 102 5.58 0.06 -2.05
C HIS A 102 6.63 0.63 -3.00
N ILE A 103 6.68 1.93 -3.16
CA ILE A 103 7.71 2.63 -3.93
C ILE A 103 8.80 3.18 -3.01
N GLY A 104 10.04 3.17 -3.48
CA GLY A 104 11.18 3.58 -2.67
C GLY A 104 12.40 3.97 -3.49
N SER A 105 13.60 3.69 -2.99
CA SER A 105 14.85 4.03 -3.68
C SER A 105 15.06 3.19 -4.93
N ALA A 106 15.56 3.80 -6.00
CA ALA A 106 15.94 3.11 -7.23
C ALA A 106 17.24 2.29 -7.05
N PRO A 107 17.44 1.23 -7.87
CA PRO A 107 16.48 0.61 -8.77
C PRO A 107 15.39 -0.19 -8.04
N PRO A 108 14.25 -0.50 -8.71
CA PRO A 108 13.84 -0.02 -10.03
C PRO A 108 13.41 1.44 -10.00
N ARG A 109 13.47 2.10 -11.15
CA ARG A 109 13.03 3.48 -11.29
C ARG A 109 11.50 3.56 -11.29
N ILE A 110 10.98 4.69 -10.85
CA ILE A 110 9.53 4.89 -10.78
C ILE A 110 8.88 4.79 -12.17
N GLU A 111 9.60 5.20 -13.21
CA GLU A 111 9.17 5.12 -14.60
C GLU A 111 9.11 3.68 -15.15
N GLU A 112 9.76 2.71 -14.48
CA GLU A 112 9.66 1.28 -14.78
C GLU A 112 8.51 0.63 -14.00
N VAL A 113 8.28 1.07 -12.76
CA VAL A 113 7.30 0.50 -11.84
C VAL A 113 5.87 0.90 -12.19
N VAL A 114 5.62 2.21 -12.33
CA VAL A 114 4.26 2.77 -12.43
C VAL A 114 3.52 2.34 -13.70
N PRO A 115 4.16 2.23 -14.88
CA PRO A 115 3.48 1.75 -16.09
C PRO A 115 2.94 0.32 -16.00
N LEU A 116 3.46 -0.50 -15.08
CA LEU A 116 2.98 -1.87 -14.85
C LEU A 116 1.72 -1.95 -13.99
N LEU A 117 1.26 -0.82 -13.43
CA LEU A 117 0.07 -0.79 -12.59
C LEU A 117 -1.19 -0.55 -13.41
N GLU A 118 -2.25 -1.23 -13.04
CA GLU A 118 -3.56 -1.21 -13.68
C GLU A 118 -4.60 -0.57 -12.75
N LYS A 119 -5.83 -0.41 -13.24
CA LYS A 119 -6.97 0.08 -12.44
C LYS A 119 -7.10 -0.73 -11.14
N ASP A 120 -7.43 -0.04 -10.05
CA ASP A 120 -7.61 -0.57 -8.70
C ASP A 120 -6.31 -1.04 -8.00
N ASP A 121 -5.16 -1.04 -8.69
CA ASP A 121 -3.87 -1.20 -8.02
C ASP A 121 -3.58 0.01 -7.11
N VAL A 122 -2.71 -0.17 -6.14
CA VAL A 122 -2.41 0.85 -5.13
C VAL A 122 -0.93 1.20 -5.14
N ILE A 123 -0.61 2.48 -5.28
CA ILE A 123 0.71 3.02 -4.97
C ILE A 123 0.66 3.51 -3.52
N THR A 124 1.30 2.77 -2.60
CA THR A 124 1.48 3.27 -1.24
C THR A 124 2.79 4.04 -1.09
N HIS A 125 2.84 4.99 -0.16
CA HIS A 125 3.97 5.90 0.06
C HIS A 125 4.16 6.94 -1.07
N TYR A 126 3.09 7.31 -1.77
CA TYR A 126 3.21 8.24 -2.90
C TYR A 126 3.71 9.65 -2.50
N LEU A 127 3.65 10.00 -1.21
CA LEU A 127 4.16 11.25 -0.64
C LEU A 127 5.57 11.13 -0.02
N ASN A 128 6.32 10.07 -0.37
CA ASN A 128 7.68 9.94 0.13
C ASN A 128 8.61 11.03 -0.44
N GLY A 129 9.62 11.43 0.32
CA GLY A 129 10.58 12.47 -0.06
C GLY A 129 11.91 11.94 -0.60
N LYS A 130 11.96 10.71 -1.11
CA LYS A 130 13.17 10.13 -1.72
C LYS A 130 13.39 10.68 -3.12
N GLU A 131 14.59 10.57 -3.67
CA GLU A 131 14.90 11.00 -5.04
C GLU A 131 14.02 10.28 -6.08
N ASN A 132 13.83 8.97 -5.92
CA ASN A 132 12.99 8.16 -6.81
C ASN A 132 11.53 8.21 -6.33
N ASN A 133 10.90 9.39 -6.42
CA ASN A 133 9.51 9.61 -6.07
C ASN A 133 8.69 10.05 -7.30
N LEU A 134 7.42 10.39 -7.10
CA LEU A 134 6.45 10.70 -8.16
C LEU A 134 6.41 12.19 -8.56
N PHE A 135 7.32 13.00 -8.02
CA PHE A 135 7.41 14.43 -8.27
C PHE A 135 8.84 14.80 -8.63
N ASP A 136 9.02 15.79 -9.48
CA ASP A 136 10.33 16.34 -9.83
C ASP A 136 10.90 17.25 -8.72
N GLU A 137 12.09 17.78 -8.94
CA GLU A 137 12.77 18.66 -7.95
C GLU A 137 11.99 19.96 -7.69
N GLU A 138 11.20 20.43 -8.67
CA GLU A 138 10.32 21.61 -8.55
C GLU A 138 8.98 21.26 -7.87
N GLY A 139 8.71 19.99 -7.64
CA GLY A 139 7.48 19.48 -7.03
C GLY A 139 6.35 19.33 -8.04
N LYS A 140 6.63 19.25 -9.34
CA LYS A 140 5.63 18.92 -10.35
C LYS A 140 5.42 17.41 -10.41
N PRO A 141 4.17 16.93 -10.57
CA PRO A 141 3.90 15.52 -10.75
C PRO A 141 4.54 15.00 -12.04
N LEU A 142 5.20 13.87 -11.97
CA LEU A 142 5.78 13.21 -13.14
C LEU A 142 4.66 12.71 -14.08
N PRO A 143 4.89 12.67 -15.39
CA PRO A 143 3.91 12.15 -16.36
C PRO A 143 3.38 10.76 -15.99
N VAL A 144 4.24 9.86 -15.51
CA VAL A 144 3.84 8.50 -15.07
C VAL A 144 2.83 8.50 -13.92
N LEU A 145 2.88 9.51 -13.01
CA LEU A 145 1.87 9.67 -11.96
C LEU A 145 0.53 10.08 -12.55
N LEU A 146 0.52 11.07 -13.44
CA LEU A 146 -0.71 11.53 -14.07
C LEU A 146 -1.39 10.41 -14.88
N ASP A 147 -0.60 9.66 -15.63
CA ASP A 147 -1.08 8.48 -16.37
C ASP A 147 -1.66 7.41 -15.43
N ALA A 148 -1.00 7.14 -14.30
CA ALA A 148 -1.50 6.17 -13.32
C ALA A 148 -2.85 6.60 -12.72
N VAL A 149 -2.97 7.87 -12.34
CA VAL A 149 -4.24 8.44 -11.82
C VAL A 149 -5.34 8.32 -12.89
N ASN A 150 -5.04 8.66 -14.15
CA ASN A 150 -5.99 8.56 -15.26
C ASN A 150 -6.43 7.10 -15.54
N ARG A 151 -5.56 6.12 -15.31
CA ARG A 151 -5.90 4.69 -15.40
C ARG A 151 -6.71 4.17 -14.21
N GLY A 152 -6.87 4.95 -13.14
CA GLY A 152 -7.58 4.56 -11.93
C GLY A 152 -6.72 3.78 -10.93
N VAL A 153 -5.41 4.01 -10.93
CA VAL A 153 -4.52 3.54 -9.88
C VAL A 153 -4.76 4.36 -8.61
N HIS A 154 -4.91 3.71 -7.47
CA HIS A 154 -5.14 4.35 -6.18
C HIS A 154 -3.85 4.87 -5.55
N LEU A 155 -3.92 6.05 -4.98
CA LEU A 155 -2.84 6.67 -4.23
C LEU A 155 -3.10 6.54 -2.72
N ASP A 156 -2.24 5.81 -2.03
CA ASP A 156 -2.29 5.62 -0.59
C ASP A 156 -1.12 6.32 0.09
N VAL A 157 -1.40 7.01 1.18
CA VAL A 157 -0.37 7.78 1.90
C VAL A 157 0.70 6.86 2.49
N GLY A 158 0.32 5.80 3.18
CA GLY A 158 1.27 4.87 3.79
C GLY A 158 2.34 5.59 4.58
N HIS A 159 1.95 6.42 5.58
CA HIS A 159 2.83 7.42 6.20
C HIS A 159 4.21 6.86 6.61
N GLY A 160 4.25 5.73 7.30
CA GLY A 160 5.47 5.04 7.69
C GLY A 160 6.49 5.88 8.46
N ASN A 161 7.70 5.37 8.53
CA ASN A 161 8.80 6.07 9.22
C ASN A 161 9.54 7.08 8.32
N ALA A 162 9.76 6.72 7.06
CA ALA A 162 10.53 7.51 6.08
C ALA A 162 9.81 7.64 4.72
N SER A 163 8.48 7.53 4.74
CA SER A 163 7.68 7.45 3.52
C SER A 163 6.68 8.61 3.40
N PHE A 164 6.89 9.67 4.19
CA PHE A 164 6.09 10.89 4.13
C PHE A 164 7.00 12.12 4.18
N SER A 165 6.72 13.09 3.32
CA SER A 165 7.38 14.39 3.27
C SER A 165 6.34 15.49 3.18
N PHE A 166 6.38 16.46 4.08
CA PHE A 166 5.51 17.65 3.99
C PHE A 166 5.72 18.42 2.69
N LYS A 167 6.98 18.57 2.24
CA LYS A 167 7.30 19.23 0.95
C LYS A 167 6.57 18.57 -0.22
N VAL A 168 6.59 17.23 -0.28
CA VAL A 168 5.90 16.48 -1.34
C VAL A 168 4.39 16.53 -1.18
N ALA A 169 3.87 16.47 0.06
CA ALA A 169 2.43 16.58 0.32
C ALA A 169 1.87 17.97 -0.05
N GLU A 170 2.60 19.05 0.23
CA GLU A 170 2.25 20.41 -0.19
C GLU A 170 2.29 20.53 -1.73
N ALA A 171 3.28 19.92 -2.38
CA ALA A 171 3.38 19.88 -3.83
C ALA A 171 2.20 19.10 -4.45
N ALA A 172 1.88 17.92 -3.93
CA ALA A 172 0.73 17.13 -4.37
C ALA A 172 -0.57 17.94 -4.28
N LYS A 173 -0.82 18.57 -3.12
CA LYS A 173 -1.99 19.43 -2.92
C LYS A 173 -2.05 20.59 -3.90
N ARG A 174 -0.94 21.30 -4.09
CA ARG A 174 -0.84 22.46 -5.02
C ARG A 174 -1.15 22.07 -6.45
N HIS A 175 -0.80 20.86 -6.86
CA HIS A 175 -1.06 20.33 -8.21
C HIS A 175 -2.36 19.52 -8.31
N GLY A 176 -3.20 19.50 -7.28
CA GLY A 176 -4.49 18.79 -7.29
C GLY A 176 -4.36 17.26 -7.34
N ILE A 177 -3.20 16.71 -6.93
CA ILE A 177 -3.02 15.26 -6.80
C ILE A 177 -3.58 14.83 -5.44
N ALA A 178 -4.81 14.34 -5.47
CA ALA A 178 -5.51 13.86 -4.27
C ALA A 178 -5.05 12.46 -3.87
N PHE A 179 -5.10 12.17 -2.57
CA PHE A 179 -5.02 10.81 -2.06
C PHE A 179 -6.38 10.11 -2.19
N ASN A 180 -6.37 8.80 -2.43
CA ASN A 180 -7.58 7.99 -2.31
C ASN A 180 -7.76 7.54 -0.85
N THR A 181 -6.65 7.11 -0.22
CA THR A 181 -6.66 6.66 1.17
C THR A 181 -5.49 7.25 1.96
N ILE A 182 -5.73 7.42 3.27
CA ILE A 182 -4.68 7.76 4.24
C ILE A 182 -4.48 6.52 5.12
N SER A 183 -3.29 5.96 5.09
CA SER A 183 -2.90 4.85 5.95
C SER A 183 -1.65 5.18 6.76
N THR A 184 -1.44 4.46 7.82
CA THR A 184 -0.41 4.78 8.81
C THR A 184 0.92 4.11 8.57
N ASP A 185 0.92 2.91 7.99
CA ASP A 185 2.09 2.01 8.01
C ASP A 185 2.68 1.91 9.43
N ILE A 186 1.78 1.76 10.43
CA ILE A 186 2.15 1.74 11.85
C ILE A 186 2.69 0.38 12.25
N TYR A 187 3.82 0.40 12.95
CA TYR A 187 4.40 -0.77 13.59
C TYR A 187 5.04 -0.37 14.93
N ARG A 188 5.42 -1.34 15.74
CA ARG A 188 5.84 -1.11 17.12
C ARG A 188 6.86 0.03 17.28
N LYS A 189 7.91 0.07 16.45
CA LYS A 189 8.98 1.06 16.58
C LYS A 189 8.47 2.48 16.32
N ASN A 190 7.77 2.72 15.20
CA ASN A 190 7.31 4.06 14.86
C ASN A 190 6.10 4.52 15.68
N ARG A 191 5.37 3.58 16.31
CA ARG A 191 4.34 3.89 17.29
C ARG A 191 4.93 4.41 18.61
N ILE A 192 6.05 3.85 19.06
CA ILE A 192 6.66 4.19 20.37
C ILE A 192 7.56 5.42 20.24
N HIS A 193 8.36 5.50 19.18
CA HIS A 193 9.39 6.53 19.01
C HIS A 193 9.01 7.59 17.96
N GLY A 194 7.81 7.51 17.36
CA GLY A 194 7.40 8.34 16.25
C GLY A 194 8.01 7.90 14.91
N PRO A 195 7.61 8.52 13.81
CA PRO A 195 6.67 9.64 13.67
C PRO A 195 5.21 9.24 13.50
N VAL A 196 4.81 7.99 13.78
CA VAL A 196 3.45 7.47 13.60
C VAL A 196 2.91 6.96 14.93
N TYR A 197 2.37 7.85 15.74
CA TYR A 197 1.86 7.47 17.07
C TYR A 197 0.45 6.85 17.01
N SER A 198 -0.38 7.33 16.10
CA SER A 198 -1.75 6.86 15.89
C SER A 198 -2.29 7.32 14.56
N MET A 199 -3.45 6.79 14.13
CA MET A 199 -4.18 7.31 12.98
C MET A 199 -4.55 8.79 13.18
N ALA A 200 -5.09 9.18 14.33
CA ALA A 200 -5.43 10.58 14.62
C ALA A 200 -4.23 11.53 14.46
N HIS A 201 -3.04 11.09 14.87
CA HIS A 201 -1.82 11.87 14.67
C HIS A 201 -1.46 12.02 13.17
N VAL A 202 -1.67 10.99 12.36
CA VAL A 202 -1.45 11.09 10.90
C VAL A 202 -2.48 12.04 10.29
N LEU A 203 -3.76 11.90 10.64
CA LEU A 203 -4.83 12.78 10.13
C LEU A 203 -4.59 14.26 10.47
N SER A 204 -4.08 14.56 11.68
CA SER A 204 -3.77 15.94 12.08
C SER A 204 -2.75 16.63 11.16
N LYS A 205 -1.85 15.88 10.51
CA LYS A 205 -0.93 16.43 9.52
C LYS A 205 -1.63 16.89 8.25
N PHE A 206 -2.65 16.17 7.81
CA PHE A 206 -3.46 16.57 6.64
C PHE A 206 -4.36 17.76 6.95
N LEU A 207 -4.91 17.84 8.16
CA LEU A 207 -5.60 19.05 8.62
C LEU A 207 -4.65 20.25 8.68
N TYR A 208 -3.43 20.08 9.18
CA TYR A 208 -2.39 21.11 9.15
C TYR A 208 -2.05 21.56 7.72
N LEU A 209 -2.02 20.64 6.76
CA LEU A 209 -1.86 20.93 5.34
C LEU A 209 -3.08 21.65 4.74
N GLY A 210 -4.16 21.85 5.51
CA GLY A 210 -5.35 22.55 5.12
C GLY A 210 -6.32 21.73 4.26
N TYR A 211 -6.31 20.40 4.39
CA TYR A 211 -7.38 19.57 3.83
C TYR A 211 -8.63 19.68 4.71
N PRO A 212 -9.85 19.67 4.12
CA PRO A 212 -11.11 19.64 4.88
C PRO A 212 -11.19 18.38 5.76
N LEU A 213 -11.79 18.51 6.95
CA LEU A 213 -11.96 17.38 7.87
C LEU A 213 -12.72 16.22 7.21
N GLU A 214 -13.76 16.52 6.44
CA GLU A 214 -14.58 15.53 5.75
C GLU A 214 -13.74 14.70 4.77
N GLU A 215 -12.91 15.34 3.94
CA GLU A 215 -12.01 14.66 2.99
C GLU A 215 -11.02 13.77 3.70
N VAL A 216 -10.45 14.24 4.82
CA VAL A 216 -9.49 13.48 5.62
C VAL A 216 -10.16 12.26 6.29
N ILE A 217 -11.38 12.40 6.76
CA ILE A 217 -12.15 11.29 7.36
C ILE A 217 -12.60 10.30 6.29
N ASP A 218 -13.11 10.77 5.16
CA ASP A 218 -13.51 9.91 4.05
C ASP A 218 -12.35 9.01 3.58
N ALA A 219 -11.13 9.53 3.54
CA ALA A 219 -9.94 8.79 3.13
C ALA A 219 -9.58 7.60 4.05
N VAL A 220 -10.03 7.59 5.30
CA VAL A 220 -9.76 6.48 6.25
C VAL A 220 -11.00 5.65 6.56
N THR A 221 -12.15 6.02 6.02
CA THR A 221 -13.43 5.33 6.24
C THR A 221 -14.05 4.93 4.92
N LYS A 222 -14.83 5.83 4.31
CA LYS A 222 -15.61 5.59 3.10
C LYS A 222 -14.75 5.11 1.93
N ASN A 223 -13.69 5.84 1.57
CA ASN A 223 -12.86 5.51 0.41
C ASN A 223 -12.16 4.15 0.57
N ALA A 224 -11.65 3.88 1.78
CA ALA A 224 -11.03 2.58 2.08
C ALA A 224 -12.04 1.43 2.02
N ALA A 225 -13.25 1.63 2.54
CA ALA A 225 -14.33 0.64 2.52
C ALA A 225 -14.84 0.38 1.09
N GLU A 226 -14.98 1.42 0.27
CA GLU A 226 -15.37 1.31 -1.14
C GLU A 226 -14.32 0.53 -1.95
N TRP A 227 -13.02 0.84 -1.76
CA TRP A 227 -11.95 0.10 -2.41
C TRP A 227 -11.95 -1.39 -2.00
N LEU A 228 -12.21 -1.68 -0.72
CA LEU A 228 -12.37 -3.04 -0.21
C LEU A 228 -13.63 -3.75 -0.71
N LYS A 229 -14.52 -3.06 -1.42
CA LYS A 229 -15.86 -3.53 -1.81
C LYS A 229 -16.72 -3.94 -0.60
N LYS A 230 -16.56 -3.23 0.51
CA LYS A 230 -17.25 -3.41 1.79
C LYS A 230 -17.74 -2.06 2.32
N PRO A 231 -18.65 -1.37 1.58
CA PRO A 231 -19.06 0.00 1.91
C PRO A 231 -19.71 0.12 3.30
N GLU A 232 -20.27 -0.96 3.83
CA GLU A 232 -20.82 -1.03 5.18
C GLU A 232 -19.78 -0.73 6.28
N LEU A 233 -18.48 -0.96 6.04
CA LEU A 233 -17.42 -0.68 6.99
C LEU A 233 -17.00 0.81 7.05
N GLY A 234 -17.45 1.60 6.09
CA GLY A 234 -17.07 3.02 5.95
C GLY A 234 -18.16 4.02 6.32
N ARG A 235 -19.27 3.55 6.89
CA ARG A 235 -20.43 4.40 7.25
C ARG A 235 -20.93 4.07 8.64
N ILE A 236 -21.77 4.95 9.16
CA ILE A 236 -22.57 4.72 10.36
C ILE A 236 -24.03 4.81 9.94
N GLN A 237 -24.74 3.71 10.01
CA GLN A 237 -26.16 3.62 9.67
C GLN A 237 -26.87 2.76 10.72
N GLU A 238 -28.15 3.06 10.98
CA GLU A 238 -28.98 2.26 11.90
C GLU A 238 -29.03 0.81 11.42
N GLY A 239 -28.65 -0.11 12.31
CA GLY A 239 -28.53 -1.55 12.02
C GLY A 239 -27.14 -2.00 11.58
N ASP A 240 -26.19 -1.12 11.35
CA ASP A 240 -24.76 -1.48 11.17
C ASP A 240 -24.18 -1.94 12.51
N ILE A 241 -23.20 -2.88 12.50
CA ILE A 241 -22.58 -3.45 13.70
C ILE A 241 -21.28 -2.71 14.01
#